data_8c0eb1a2ffb5e1b1c8d8160787d1ceae
#
_entry.id   8c0eb1a2ffb5e1b1c8d8160787d1ceae
#
_cell.length_a   1.000
_cell.length_b   1.000
_cell.length_c   1.000
_cell.angle_alpha   90.00
_cell.angle_beta   90.00
_cell.angle_gamma   90.00
#
_symmetry.space_group_name_H-M   'P 1'
#
loop_
_entity.id
_entity.type
_entity.pdbx_description
1 polymer ?
#
loop_
_entity_poly.entity_id
_entity_poly.type
_entity_poly.pdbx_seq_one_letter_code
_entity_poly.pdbx_strand_id
1 'polypeptide(L)'
;RQMCIRDRLVPVADDSEDIETACITDVLVRAGAEVTVASVMPSLQVRLARGLKLTADCSIDDCASAEWDAIACPGGMPGAENLRDSATLTALLKKQASAGKLTAAVCASPAVIFATHGILNGPATCYPAPQFKEKIDGWTDAQAVVDGHILTSQGPGTSLQFALKIVEELYGRPKAEELAAGLLTHLA
;
A
#
# COMPACT_ATOMS: atom_id res chain seq x y z
N ARG A 1 19.69 -10.14 -19.40
CA ARG A 1 19.35 -9.98 -17.96
C ARG A 1 17.96 -10.55 -17.77
N GLN A 2 17.86 -11.68 -17.09
CA GLN A 2 16.58 -12.23 -16.66
C GLN A 2 15.94 -11.16 -15.75
N MET A 3 14.83 -10.56 -16.19
CA MET A 3 14.03 -9.70 -15.34
C MET A 3 13.54 -10.59 -14.20
N CYS A 4 14.05 -10.39 -12.99
CA CYS A 4 13.47 -11.03 -11.83
C CYS A 4 12.02 -10.56 -11.75
N ILE A 5 11.10 -11.49 -11.92
CA ILE A 5 9.69 -11.26 -11.61
C ILE A 5 9.67 -10.84 -10.15
N ARG A 6 9.08 -9.69 -9.88
CA ARG A 6 9.05 -9.12 -8.54
C ARG A 6 7.63 -9.19 -8.03
N ASP A 7 7.44 -9.88 -6.93
CA ASP A 7 6.12 -10.12 -6.34
C ASP A 7 5.70 -8.96 -5.44
N ARG A 8 4.46 -8.50 -5.61
CA ARG A 8 3.85 -7.40 -4.83
C ARG A 8 2.60 -7.91 -4.16
N LEU A 9 2.47 -7.59 -2.88
CA LEU A 9 1.28 -7.90 -2.11
C LEU A 9 0.44 -6.64 -1.92
N VAL A 10 -0.83 -6.73 -2.27
CA VAL A 10 -1.85 -5.72 -1.98
C VAL A 10 -2.92 -6.37 -1.10
N PRO A 11 -2.84 -6.20 0.21
CA PRO A 11 -3.87 -6.74 1.11
C PRO A 11 -5.15 -5.91 1.00
N VAL A 12 -6.29 -6.58 0.98
CA VAL A 12 -7.62 -5.95 0.91
C VAL A 12 -8.57 -6.51 1.95
N ALA A 13 -9.52 -5.69 2.36
CA ALA A 13 -10.60 -6.04 3.28
C ALA A 13 -11.92 -5.46 2.76
N ASP A 14 -13.03 -5.86 3.39
CA ASP A 14 -14.27 -5.09 3.25
C ASP A 14 -14.00 -3.64 3.69
N ASP A 15 -14.58 -2.70 2.97
CA ASP A 15 -14.41 -1.25 3.14
C ASP A 15 -12.99 -0.70 2.91
N SER A 16 -12.08 -1.47 2.26
CA SER A 16 -10.89 -0.87 1.65
C SER A 16 -11.30 0.17 0.61
N GLU A 17 -10.50 1.24 0.45
CA GLU A 17 -10.86 2.34 -0.45
C GLU A 17 -10.68 1.93 -1.93
N ASP A 18 -11.70 2.23 -2.75
CA ASP A 18 -11.82 1.74 -4.13
C ASP A 18 -10.73 2.31 -5.05
N ILE A 19 -10.53 3.65 -5.03
CA ILE A 19 -9.56 4.34 -5.90
C ILE A 19 -8.13 3.94 -5.52
N GLU A 20 -7.83 3.88 -4.24
CA GLU A 20 -6.51 3.53 -3.73
C GLU A 20 -6.12 2.11 -4.13
N THR A 21 -7.03 1.15 -3.90
CA THR A 21 -6.83 -0.25 -4.28
C THR A 21 -6.59 -0.39 -5.79
N ALA A 22 -7.43 0.28 -6.61
CA ALA A 22 -7.30 0.24 -8.05
C ALA A 22 -6.01 0.90 -8.55
N CYS A 23 -5.64 2.08 -8.05
CA CYS A 23 -4.41 2.77 -8.45
C CYS A 23 -3.16 1.95 -8.13
N ILE A 24 -3.10 1.37 -6.93
CA ILE A 24 -1.95 0.53 -6.52
C ILE A 24 -1.82 -0.66 -7.48
N THR A 25 -2.89 -1.42 -7.68
CA THR A 25 -2.87 -2.63 -8.51
C THR A 25 -2.58 -2.31 -9.97
N ASP A 26 -3.29 -1.36 -10.57
CA ASP A 26 -3.14 -1.01 -12.00
C ASP A 26 -1.73 -0.52 -12.32
N VAL A 27 -1.21 0.43 -11.55
CA VAL A 27 0.11 1.03 -11.82
C VAL A 27 1.24 0.01 -11.65
N LEU A 28 1.16 -0.86 -10.64
CA LEU A 28 2.16 -1.90 -10.43
C LEU A 28 2.13 -2.94 -11.56
N VAL A 29 0.95 -3.36 -12.02
CA VAL A 29 0.82 -4.27 -13.18
C VAL A 29 1.38 -3.62 -14.44
N ARG A 30 1.11 -2.33 -14.69
CA ARG A 30 1.72 -1.59 -15.82
C ARG A 30 3.24 -1.50 -15.73
N ALA A 31 3.80 -1.49 -14.52
CA ALA A 31 5.25 -1.53 -14.32
C ALA A 31 5.87 -2.89 -14.65
N GLY A 32 5.06 -3.92 -14.88
CA GLY A 32 5.50 -5.30 -15.13
C GLY A 32 5.70 -6.11 -13.84
N ALA A 33 5.05 -5.69 -12.73
CA ALA A 33 5.03 -6.46 -11.49
C ALA A 33 4.01 -7.60 -11.56
N GLU A 34 4.29 -8.72 -10.93
CA GLU A 34 3.27 -9.65 -10.48
C GLU A 34 2.64 -9.09 -9.20
N VAL A 35 1.34 -8.87 -9.24
CA VAL A 35 0.58 -8.31 -8.13
C VAL A 35 -0.37 -9.37 -7.61
N THR A 36 -0.21 -9.74 -6.34
CA THR A 36 -1.15 -10.60 -5.62
C THR A 36 -2.05 -9.72 -4.76
N VAL A 37 -3.34 -9.76 -5.03
CA VAL A 37 -4.36 -9.15 -4.17
C VAL A 37 -4.84 -10.20 -3.19
N ALA A 38 -4.62 -9.98 -1.88
CA ALA A 38 -4.96 -10.97 -0.86
C ALA A 38 -6.00 -10.44 0.13
N SER A 39 -7.07 -11.22 0.34
CA SER A 39 -8.12 -10.88 1.30
C SER A 39 -7.71 -11.21 2.72
N VAL A 40 -7.87 -10.26 3.66
CA VAL A 40 -7.78 -10.53 5.10
C VAL A 40 -9.13 -10.99 5.69
N MET A 41 -10.19 -10.99 4.88
CA MET A 41 -11.53 -11.42 5.28
C MET A 41 -11.68 -12.95 5.09
N PRO A 42 -12.67 -13.58 5.73
CA PRO A 42 -12.96 -15.00 5.51
C PRO A 42 -13.34 -15.34 4.05
N SER A 43 -13.82 -14.36 3.30
CA SER A 43 -14.21 -14.49 1.88
C SER A 43 -13.13 -13.88 0.99
N LEU A 44 -12.90 -14.50 -0.17
CA LEU A 44 -12.11 -13.88 -1.24
C LEU A 44 -12.86 -12.73 -1.92
N GLN A 45 -14.19 -12.74 -1.91
CA GLN A 45 -14.96 -11.61 -2.39
C GLN A 45 -15.11 -10.58 -1.28
N VAL A 46 -14.59 -9.39 -1.53
CA VAL A 46 -14.68 -8.22 -0.65
C VAL A 46 -15.51 -7.12 -1.29
N ARG A 47 -16.20 -6.34 -0.48
CA ARG A 47 -16.93 -5.16 -0.91
C ARG A 47 -16.19 -3.92 -0.44
N LEU A 48 -15.65 -3.16 -1.38
CA LEU A 48 -14.89 -1.95 -1.10
C LEU A 48 -15.79 -0.80 -0.62
N ALA A 49 -15.19 0.23 -0.07
CA ALA A 49 -15.85 1.32 0.67
C ALA A 49 -16.93 2.08 -0.13
N ARG A 50 -16.82 2.15 -1.44
CA ARG A 50 -17.80 2.83 -2.32
C ARG A 50 -18.65 1.83 -3.11
N GLY A 51 -18.53 0.55 -2.80
CA GLY A 51 -19.42 -0.50 -3.27
C GLY A 51 -18.89 -1.34 -4.42
N LEU A 52 -17.67 -1.09 -4.90
CA LEU A 52 -17.03 -1.98 -5.85
C LEU A 52 -16.86 -3.36 -5.20
N LYS A 53 -17.20 -4.41 -5.94
CA LYS A 53 -16.93 -5.79 -5.52
C LYS A 53 -15.67 -6.28 -6.20
N LEU A 54 -14.76 -6.79 -5.41
CA LEU A 54 -13.49 -7.32 -5.85
C LEU A 54 -13.37 -8.76 -5.39
N THR A 55 -12.85 -9.63 -6.24
CA THR A 55 -12.45 -10.98 -5.84
C THR A 55 -10.93 -11.01 -5.72
N ALA A 56 -10.43 -11.25 -4.52
CA ALA A 56 -9.00 -11.40 -4.26
C ALA A 56 -8.47 -12.71 -4.88
N ASP A 57 -7.18 -12.73 -5.19
CA ASP A 57 -6.51 -13.90 -5.78
C ASP A 57 -6.41 -15.05 -4.77
N CYS A 58 -6.19 -14.72 -3.49
CA CYS A 58 -6.01 -15.69 -2.42
C CYS A 58 -6.37 -15.09 -1.04
N SER A 59 -6.35 -15.93 -0.01
CA SER A 59 -6.37 -15.50 1.38
C SER A 59 -5.00 -14.93 1.79
N ILE A 60 -4.99 -13.98 2.72
CA ILE A 60 -3.73 -13.47 3.29
C ILE A 60 -2.91 -14.57 3.97
N ASP A 61 -3.56 -15.61 4.50
CA ASP A 61 -2.88 -16.73 5.14
C ASP A 61 -2.05 -17.56 4.14
N ASP A 62 -2.48 -17.63 2.88
CA ASP A 62 -1.73 -18.28 1.81
C ASP A 62 -0.44 -17.53 1.47
N CYS A 63 -0.36 -16.25 1.83
CA CYS A 63 0.78 -15.37 1.60
C CYS A 63 1.85 -15.44 2.70
N ALA A 64 1.56 -16.08 3.83
CA ALA A 64 2.37 -16.00 5.07
C ALA A 64 3.83 -16.45 4.90
N SER A 65 4.08 -17.45 4.06
CA SER A 65 5.42 -18.00 3.81
C SER A 65 6.16 -17.38 2.62
N ALA A 66 5.48 -16.56 1.81
CA ALA A 66 6.06 -15.96 0.62
C ALA A 66 7.00 -14.78 0.95
N GLU A 67 7.88 -14.48 0.02
CA GLU A 67 8.75 -13.31 0.05
C GLU A 67 8.22 -12.25 -0.91
N TRP A 68 8.06 -11.03 -0.41
CA TRP A 68 7.54 -9.90 -1.17
C TRP A 68 8.62 -8.83 -1.38
N ASP A 69 8.67 -8.22 -2.55
CA ASP A 69 9.54 -7.07 -2.78
C ASP A 69 8.89 -5.76 -2.31
N ALA A 70 7.55 -5.72 -2.32
CA ALA A 70 6.78 -4.65 -1.68
C ALA A 70 5.44 -5.17 -1.14
N ILE A 71 4.98 -4.56 -0.05
CA ILE A 71 3.61 -4.69 0.46
C ILE A 71 3.01 -3.30 0.49
N ALA A 72 1.85 -3.11 -0.18
CA ALA A 72 1.19 -1.82 -0.28
C ALA A 72 -0.25 -1.89 0.24
N CYS A 73 -0.52 -1.21 1.36
CA CYS A 73 -1.82 -1.21 2.03
C CYS A 73 -2.67 -0.03 1.58
N PRO A 74 -3.84 -0.24 0.95
CA PRO A 74 -4.85 0.80 0.76
C PRO A 74 -5.44 1.23 2.10
N GLY A 75 -6.13 2.35 2.12
CA GLY A 75 -6.88 2.81 3.27
C GLY A 75 -8.37 2.44 3.21
N GLY A 76 -9.21 3.42 3.56
CA GLY A 76 -10.63 3.20 3.78
C GLY A 76 -10.93 2.90 5.25
N MET A 77 -12.13 3.27 5.70
CA MET A 77 -12.58 2.97 7.05
C MET A 77 -13.98 2.34 7.01
N PRO A 78 -14.19 1.23 7.70
CA PRO A 78 -13.27 0.50 8.61
C PRO A 78 -12.27 -0.47 7.94
N GLY A 79 -12.10 -0.45 6.62
CA GLY A 79 -11.18 -1.34 5.91
C GLY A 79 -9.76 -1.38 6.49
N ALA A 80 -9.18 -0.22 6.82
CA ALA A 80 -7.87 -0.14 7.46
C ALA A 80 -7.83 -0.79 8.85
N GLU A 81 -8.95 -0.82 9.58
CA GLU A 81 -9.05 -1.52 10.86
C GLU A 81 -9.07 -3.03 10.65
N ASN A 82 -9.80 -3.52 9.65
CA ASN A 82 -9.79 -4.93 9.29
C ASN A 82 -8.38 -5.40 8.87
N LEU A 83 -7.66 -4.56 8.12
CA LEU A 83 -6.25 -4.83 7.76
C LEU A 83 -5.36 -4.85 9.01
N ARG A 84 -5.50 -3.87 9.91
CA ARG A 84 -4.75 -3.78 11.18
C ARG A 84 -4.92 -5.02 12.04
N ASP A 85 -6.14 -5.53 12.13
CA ASP A 85 -6.50 -6.62 13.02
C ASP A 85 -6.14 -8.01 12.48
N SER A 86 -5.66 -8.10 11.23
CA SER A 86 -5.11 -9.32 10.65
C SER A 86 -3.74 -9.64 11.22
N ALA A 87 -3.67 -10.72 12.01
CA ALA A 87 -2.40 -11.17 12.60
C ALA A 87 -1.37 -11.58 11.54
N THR A 88 -1.82 -12.25 10.48
CA THR A 88 -0.96 -12.68 9.37
C THR A 88 -0.40 -11.47 8.61
N LEU A 89 -1.23 -10.49 8.27
CA LEU A 89 -0.75 -9.28 7.62
C LEU A 89 0.22 -8.49 8.51
N THR A 90 -0.09 -8.37 9.80
CA THR A 90 0.79 -7.69 10.76
C THR A 90 2.17 -8.35 10.83
N ALA A 91 2.23 -9.68 10.85
CA ALA A 91 3.49 -10.43 10.84
C ALA A 91 4.27 -10.19 9.54
N LEU A 92 3.60 -10.21 8.38
CA LEU A 92 4.19 -9.91 7.07
C LEU A 92 4.77 -8.50 7.03
N LEU A 93 4.03 -7.49 7.46
CA LEU A 93 4.47 -6.08 7.47
C LEU A 93 5.69 -5.88 8.38
N LYS A 94 5.71 -6.47 9.57
CA LYS A 94 6.86 -6.41 10.48
C LYS A 94 8.09 -7.11 9.90
N LYS A 95 7.92 -8.29 9.30
CA LYS A 95 8.99 -9.00 8.59
C LYS A 95 9.54 -8.16 7.45
N GLN A 96 8.67 -7.57 6.64
CA GLN A 96 8.99 -6.72 5.50
C GLN A 96 9.82 -5.51 5.92
N ALA A 97 9.33 -4.74 6.90
CA ALA A 97 10.01 -3.57 7.44
C ALA A 97 11.36 -3.92 8.07
N SER A 98 11.44 -4.99 8.88
CA SER A 98 12.70 -5.44 9.49
C SER A 98 13.73 -5.91 8.48
N ALA A 99 13.30 -6.38 7.31
CA ALA A 99 14.17 -6.78 6.21
C ALA A 99 14.62 -5.60 5.33
N GLY A 100 14.19 -4.37 5.61
CA GLY A 100 14.50 -3.18 4.80
C GLY A 100 13.85 -3.22 3.42
N LYS A 101 12.76 -3.97 3.25
CA LYS A 101 12.00 -4.07 2.01
C LYS A 101 10.87 -3.06 1.97
N LEU A 102 10.48 -2.62 0.78
CA LEU A 102 9.49 -1.57 0.59
C LEU A 102 8.15 -1.94 1.25
N THR A 103 7.71 -1.09 2.17
CA THR A 103 6.48 -1.22 2.92
C THR A 103 5.70 0.08 2.78
N ALA A 104 4.55 0.03 2.13
CA ALA A 104 3.82 1.22 1.71
C ALA A 104 2.39 1.24 2.24
N ALA A 105 1.89 2.43 2.58
CA ALA A 105 0.52 2.63 3.04
C ALA A 105 -0.03 4.00 2.65
N VAL A 106 -1.32 4.08 2.37
CA VAL A 106 -1.99 5.34 1.99
C VAL A 106 -3.21 5.61 2.87
N CYS A 107 -3.60 6.88 2.95
CA CYS A 107 -4.84 7.34 3.58
C CYS A 107 -4.86 7.12 5.11
N ALA A 108 -5.79 6.29 5.60
CA ALA A 108 -5.88 5.95 7.02
C ALA A 108 -4.80 4.94 7.45
N SER A 109 -4.32 4.10 6.54
CA SER A 109 -3.45 2.95 6.85
C SER A 109 -2.11 3.30 7.48
N PRO A 110 -1.41 4.40 7.14
CA PRO A 110 -0.21 4.80 7.88
C PRO A 110 -0.47 4.99 9.38
N ALA A 111 -1.58 5.62 9.74
CA ALA A 111 -1.94 5.88 11.14
C ALA A 111 -2.58 4.66 11.82
N VAL A 112 -3.47 3.97 11.10
CA VAL A 112 -4.26 2.86 11.67
C VAL A 112 -3.47 1.57 11.75
N ILE A 113 -2.62 1.30 10.76
CA ILE A 113 -1.82 0.07 10.69
C ILE A 113 -0.38 0.32 11.15
N PHE A 114 0.35 1.20 10.45
CA PHE A 114 1.80 1.34 10.64
C PHE A 114 2.14 1.93 12.00
N ALA A 115 1.50 3.03 12.41
CA ALA A 115 1.73 3.62 13.73
C ALA A 115 1.34 2.65 14.85
N THR A 116 0.17 1.98 14.73
CA THR A 116 -0.32 1.03 15.75
C THR A 116 0.63 -0.15 15.95
N HIS A 117 1.27 -0.63 14.89
CA HIS A 117 2.17 -1.79 14.96
C HIS A 117 3.65 -1.42 15.09
N GLY A 118 3.99 -0.13 15.26
CA GLY A 118 5.36 0.33 15.44
C GLY A 118 6.23 0.16 14.20
N ILE A 119 5.65 0.31 13.02
CA ILE A 119 6.37 0.22 11.73
C ILE A 119 7.00 1.56 11.36
N LEU A 120 6.37 2.68 11.78
CA LEU A 120 6.91 4.02 11.56
C LEU A 120 8.04 4.32 12.55
N ASN A 121 9.17 4.83 12.04
CA ASN A 121 10.32 5.22 12.84
C ASN A 121 10.81 6.64 12.55
N GLY A 122 10.17 7.34 11.62
CA GLY A 122 10.54 8.68 11.18
C GLY A 122 9.36 9.44 10.58
N PRO A 123 9.62 10.47 9.76
CA PRO A 123 8.57 11.29 9.18
C PRO A 123 7.64 10.46 8.28
N ALA A 124 6.35 10.74 8.39
CA ALA A 124 5.33 10.07 7.59
C ALA A 124 4.14 10.99 7.31
N THR A 125 3.29 10.60 6.38
CA THR A 125 2.02 11.26 6.10
C THR A 125 0.87 10.28 6.14
N CYS A 126 -0.36 10.79 6.25
CA CYS A 126 -1.59 10.01 6.22
C CYS A 126 -2.74 10.92 5.77
N TYR A 127 -3.94 10.38 5.71
CA TYR A 127 -5.14 11.20 5.52
C TYR A 127 -5.18 12.33 6.57
N PRO A 128 -5.30 13.62 6.15
CA PRO A 128 -5.03 14.77 7.01
C PRO A 128 -6.15 15.11 8.00
N ALA A 129 -6.81 14.11 8.57
CA ALA A 129 -7.77 14.29 9.65
C ALA A 129 -7.08 14.21 11.03
N PRO A 130 -7.51 15.00 12.03
CA PRO A 130 -6.86 15.07 13.33
C PRO A 130 -6.62 13.71 13.98
N GLN A 131 -7.61 12.83 13.99
CA GLN A 131 -7.54 11.50 14.60
C GLN A 131 -6.50 10.56 14.00
N PHE A 132 -6.03 10.82 12.77
CA PHE A 132 -4.94 10.08 12.14
C PHE A 132 -3.60 10.77 12.34
N LYS A 133 -3.55 12.09 12.16
CA LYS A 133 -2.32 12.89 12.32
C LYS A 133 -1.71 12.74 13.70
N GLU A 134 -2.55 12.74 14.73
CA GLU A 134 -2.14 12.62 16.15
C GLU A 134 -1.47 11.27 16.48
N LYS A 135 -1.61 10.27 15.62
CA LYS A 135 -1.00 8.95 15.79
C LYS A 135 0.40 8.84 15.15
N ILE A 136 0.83 9.86 14.42
CA ILE A 136 2.09 9.85 13.68
C ILE A 136 3.02 10.92 14.24
N ASP A 137 4.01 10.48 14.99
CA ASP A 137 5.10 11.36 15.41
C ASP A 137 5.87 11.82 14.16
N GLY A 138 6.04 13.15 14.00
CA GLY A 138 6.67 13.70 12.80
C GLY A 138 5.78 13.69 11.55
N TRP A 139 4.45 13.75 11.71
CA TRP A 139 3.53 13.91 10.59
C TRP A 139 3.88 15.13 9.73
N THR A 140 3.86 14.96 8.41
CA THR A 140 4.11 16.02 7.44
C THR A 140 2.95 16.17 6.47
N ASP A 141 2.68 17.39 6.03
CA ASP A 141 1.68 17.69 5.00
C ASP A 141 2.30 17.57 3.60
N ALA A 142 2.65 16.33 3.24
CA ALA A 142 3.20 16.01 1.94
C ALA A 142 2.34 14.94 1.24
N GLN A 143 2.23 15.01 -0.08
CA GLN A 143 1.46 14.03 -0.85
C GLN A 143 2.00 12.61 -0.71
N ALA A 144 3.32 12.48 -0.59
CA ALA A 144 4.01 11.23 -0.32
C ALA A 144 5.29 11.50 0.50
N VAL A 145 5.61 10.59 1.41
CA VAL A 145 6.83 10.63 2.23
C VAL A 145 7.53 9.29 2.12
N VAL A 146 8.82 9.30 1.82
CA VAL A 146 9.70 8.14 1.86
C VAL A 146 10.65 8.31 3.02
N ASP A 147 10.64 7.39 3.95
CA ASP A 147 11.60 7.27 5.04
C ASP A 147 12.27 5.90 4.99
N GLY A 148 13.47 5.85 4.43
CA GLY A 148 14.15 4.60 4.14
C GLY A 148 13.36 3.71 3.18
N HIS A 149 12.79 2.64 3.71
CA HIS A 149 11.95 1.68 2.96
C HIS A 149 10.46 1.80 3.28
N ILE A 150 10.08 2.78 4.06
CA ILE A 150 8.67 3.06 4.40
C ILE A 150 8.17 4.19 3.50
N LEU A 151 7.09 3.94 2.77
CA LEU A 151 6.43 4.93 1.93
C LEU A 151 4.99 5.17 2.42
N THR A 152 4.64 6.42 2.65
CA THR A 152 3.30 6.81 3.08
C THR A 152 2.70 7.89 2.17
N SER A 153 1.36 7.94 2.07
CA SER A 153 0.65 8.93 1.26
C SER A 153 -0.71 9.30 1.87
N GLN A 154 -1.36 10.35 1.35
CA GLN A 154 -2.48 10.99 2.02
C GLN A 154 -3.86 10.39 1.71
N GLY A 155 -4.14 9.95 0.48
CA GLY A 155 -5.49 9.47 0.19
C GLY A 155 -5.84 9.33 -1.29
N PRO A 156 -7.12 9.24 -1.64
CA PRO A 156 -7.57 8.93 -3.00
C PRO A 156 -6.98 9.88 -4.06
N GLY A 157 -6.93 11.18 -3.76
CA GLY A 157 -6.39 12.19 -4.68
C GLY A 157 -4.87 12.11 -4.92
N THR A 158 -4.11 11.39 -4.08
CA THR A 158 -2.67 11.19 -4.20
C THR A 158 -2.30 9.77 -4.62
N SER A 159 -3.28 8.93 -4.93
CA SER A 159 -3.07 7.48 -5.12
C SER A 159 -2.27 7.14 -6.37
N LEU A 160 -2.41 7.90 -7.46
CA LEU A 160 -1.57 7.71 -8.66
C LEU A 160 -0.11 8.04 -8.36
N GLN A 161 0.15 9.18 -7.71
CA GLN A 161 1.51 9.59 -7.31
C GLN A 161 2.12 8.61 -6.31
N PHE A 162 1.32 8.11 -5.35
CA PHE A 162 1.74 7.06 -4.42
C PHE A 162 2.18 5.78 -5.15
N ALA A 163 1.36 5.28 -6.07
CA ALA A 163 1.67 4.07 -6.83
C ALA A 163 2.88 4.28 -7.75
N LEU A 164 3.00 5.44 -8.40
CA LEU A 164 4.17 5.80 -9.20
C LEU A 164 5.44 5.92 -8.33
N LYS A 165 5.31 6.38 -7.09
CA LYS A 165 6.43 6.41 -6.14
C LYS A 165 6.88 5.01 -5.73
N ILE A 166 5.95 4.06 -5.55
CA ILE A 166 6.31 2.64 -5.39
C ILE A 166 7.12 2.14 -6.60
N VAL A 167 6.69 2.49 -7.81
CA VAL A 167 7.42 2.12 -9.04
C VAL A 167 8.81 2.77 -9.06
N GLU A 168 8.93 4.03 -8.69
CA GLU A 168 10.22 4.73 -8.62
C GLU A 168 11.20 4.02 -7.68
N GLU A 169 10.75 3.66 -6.48
CA GLU A 169 11.58 2.95 -5.48
C GLU A 169 12.01 1.54 -5.95
N LEU A 170 11.17 0.86 -6.73
CA LEU A 170 11.43 -0.52 -7.15
C LEU A 170 12.15 -0.65 -8.49
N TYR A 171 11.88 0.26 -9.43
CA TYR A 171 12.33 0.17 -10.82
C TYR A 171 13.16 1.38 -11.26
N GLY A 172 13.21 2.41 -10.41
CA GLY A 172 13.90 3.66 -10.69
C GLY A 172 13.03 4.71 -11.40
N ARG A 173 13.48 5.95 -11.30
CA ARG A 173 12.78 7.12 -11.81
C ARG A 173 12.40 7.07 -13.30
N PRO A 174 13.27 6.59 -14.23
CA PRO A 174 12.91 6.54 -15.65
C PRO A 174 11.66 5.69 -15.93
N LYS A 175 11.47 4.57 -15.19
CA LYS A 175 10.28 3.73 -15.33
C LYS A 175 9.03 4.41 -14.80
N ALA A 176 9.14 5.11 -13.69
CA ALA A 176 8.02 5.87 -13.14
C ALA A 176 7.61 7.04 -14.07
N GLU A 177 8.56 7.75 -14.68
CA GLU A 177 8.29 8.81 -15.66
C GLU A 177 7.61 8.27 -16.93
N GLU A 178 8.07 7.13 -17.46
CA GLU A 178 7.44 6.44 -18.58
C GLU A 178 5.95 6.15 -18.29
N LEU A 179 5.68 5.59 -17.12
CA LEU A 179 4.31 5.25 -16.71
C LEU A 179 3.46 6.50 -16.45
N ALA A 180 4.02 7.52 -15.80
CA ALA A 180 3.32 8.77 -15.55
C ALA A 180 2.87 9.42 -16.87
N ALA A 181 3.74 9.44 -17.88
CA ALA A 181 3.39 9.94 -19.22
C ALA A 181 2.27 9.10 -19.86
N GLY A 182 2.34 7.77 -19.76
CA GLY A 182 1.30 6.87 -20.29
C GLY A 182 -0.05 7.00 -19.56
N LEU A 183 -0.02 7.37 -18.28
CA LEU A 183 -1.21 7.64 -17.46
C LEU A 183 -1.72 9.08 -17.58
N LEU A 184 -1.09 9.93 -18.40
CA LEU A 184 -1.41 11.36 -18.58
C LEU A 184 -1.35 12.14 -17.25
N THR A 185 -0.37 11.81 -16.41
CA THR A 185 -0.11 12.43 -15.11
C THR A 185 1.37 12.82 -14.97
N HIS A 186 1.79 13.25 -13.80
CA HIS A 186 3.18 13.62 -13.50
C HIS A 186 3.64 12.95 -12.22
N LEU A 187 4.95 12.84 -12.03
CA LEU A 187 5.53 12.46 -10.75
C LEU A 187 5.44 13.65 -9.77
N ALA A 188 5.18 13.35 -8.51
CA ALA A 188 5.21 14.32 -7.43
C ALA A 188 6.65 14.66 -7.03
#